data_d8acbdc48aeb2acbddaec4c0104f890c
#
_entry.id   d8acbdc48aeb2acbddaec4c0104f890c
#
_cell.length_a   1.000
_cell.length_b   1.000
_cell.length_c   1.000
_cell.angle_alpha   90.00
_cell.angle_beta   90.00
_cell.angle_gamma   90.00
#
_symmetry.space_group_name_H-M   'P 1'
#
loop_
_entity.id
_entity.type
_entity.pdbx_description
1 polymer ?
#
loop_
_entity_poly.entity_id
_entity_poly.type
_entity_poly.pdbx_seq_one_letter_code
_entity_poly.pdbx_strand_id
1 'polypeptide(L)'
;MAKNIKKQINHVVPRGYLSKDTRAFKAELLEYARTYFADRIRDFSEPSVGGMLLDFAAFVGDSQSFYLDHQFNELNVETAVETINVESLVRSAGVKIRGSAPSVVEVDVYVEVNAALVDGEYQPRMSYCPNIKEGTLFTSNTGVNFELTEDLNFGLQSRGKFVAEYVVGQTDSNSNPTTFILKRAGTCVSGNLFNKNFSIGSNFIPFRTIRITEENVTEIISVADSEGNQYYEVDSLTQDVVYKRVANLSEDSNLVPENIELMPAPYRFISSMSRKTGVTTIKFGSGRASTLDDDIVPDPSELALPLYGKKTFSRFSIDPNSLLETQTLGMSPVGTTITVKYRAGGGLTHNVDAGTIRSITTLFIDFSTNVPAATASTIRASLSVNNPAVAEGGENPLTLNELRSTALAFRNSQSRIVTKDDLVARIYTMPTNFGRVFRVGVSSNPHNPLATRLHVLSRNKRGELVTSPDHLKKNLRVYINEFRLISDAIDILDARIINLSIRYAIVTDSTSNASIVVQNVNSSL
;
A
#
# COMPACT_ATOMS: atom_id res chain seq x y z
N MET A 1 -13.38 57.70 39.03
CA MET A 1 -13.13 56.45 38.28
C MET A 1 -11.68 56.23 37.86
N ALA A 2 -10.86 57.26 37.63
CA ALA A 2 -9.48 57.06 37.16
C ALA A 2 -8.46 56.56 38.23
N LYS A 3 -8.78 56.64 39.52
CA LYS A 3 -7.90 56.20 40.62
C LYS A 3 -7.88 54.69 40.85
N ASN A 4 -8.93 53.95 40.41
CA ASN A 4 -8.99 52.51 40.59
C ASN A 4 -8.29 51.70 39.48
N ILE A 5 -8.16 52.29 38.28
CA ILE A 5 -7.52 51.58 37.15
C ILE A 5 -6.01 51.42 37.35
N LYS A 6 -5.37 52.41 38.01
CA LYS A 6 -3.91 52.30 38.31
C LYS A 6 -3.57 51.28 39.40
N LYS A 7 -4.51 50.94 40.28
CA LYS A 7 -4.30 49.90 41.31
C LYS A 7 -4.43 48.47 40.76
N GLN A 8 -5.17 48.29 39.65
CA GLN A 8 -5.32 46.99 39.02
C GLN A 8 -4.12 46.54 38.18
N ILE A 9 -3.28 47.49 37.73
CA ILE A 9 -2.15 47.18 36.84
C ILE A 9 -0.94 46.61 37.62
N ASN A 10 -0.87 46.84 38.94
CA ASN A 10 0.28 46.44 39.77
C ASN A 10 0.14 45.09 40.49
N HIS A 11 -1.00 44.41 40.38
CA HIS A 11 -1.16 43.09 40.95
C HIS A 11 -1.25 42.06 39.81
N VAL A 12 -0.10 41.52 39.42
CA VAL A 12 -0.03 40.37 38.53
C VAL A 12 -0.19 39.11 39.39
N VAL A 13 -1.37 38.49 39.35
CA VAL A 13 -1.55 37.16 39.95
C VAL A 13 -0.73 36.17 39.09
N PRO A 14 0.27 35.47 39.69
CA PRO A 14 1.04 34.49 38.95
C PRO A 14 0.12 33.37 38.50
N ARG A 15 -0.04 33.16 37.18
CA ARG A 15 -0.83 32.09 36.62
C ARG A 15 -0.02 30.80 36.59
N GLY A 16 -0.50 29.78 37.25
CA GLY A 16 0.09 28.45 37.17
C GLY A 16 -0.33 27.74 35.86
N TYR A 17 0.56 27.77 34.88
CA TYR A 17 0.29 27.16 33.56
C TYR A 17 0.17 25.63 33.60
N LEU A 18 0.43 24.97 34.74
CA LEU A 18 0.37 23.53 34.93
C LEU A 18 -0.94 23.03 35.58
N SER A 19 -1.79 23.96 36.06
CA SER A 19 -3.05 23.58 36.68
C SER A 19 -4.13 23.40 35.63
N LYS A 20 -4.56 22.16 35.44
CA LYS A 20 -5.45 21.76 34.35
C LYS A 20 -6.75 21.11 34.81
N ASP A 21 -6.97 20.95 36.09
CA ASP A 21 -8.18 20.37 36.66
C ASP A 21 -9.12 21.44 37.23
N THR A 22 -10.40 21.07 37.37
CA THR A 22 -11.43 21.96 37.90
C THR A 22 -11.07 22.55 39.26
N ARG A 23 -10.37 21.80 40.13
CA ARG A 23 -10.01 22.28 41.47
C ARG A 23 -8.94 23.36 41.41
N ALA A 24 -7.97 23.18 40.54
CA ALA A 24 -6.90 24.15 40.34
C ALA A 24 -7.43 25.45 39.72
N PHE A 25 -8.30 25.36 38.70
CA PHE A 25 -8.99 26.55 38.15
C PHE A 25 -9.84 27.26 39.19
N LYS A 26 -10.58 26.51 40.04
CA LYS A 26 -11.36 27.09 41.14
C LYS A 26 -10.47 27.85 42.13
N ALA A 27 -9.33 27.28 42.51
CA ALA A 27 -8.38 27.92 43.43
C ALA A 27 -7.82 29.23 42.86
N GLU A 28 -7.39 29.22 41.60
CA GLU A 28 -6.90 30.44 40.92
C GLU A 28 -8.00 31.50 40.77
N LEU A 29 -9.21 31.11 40.36
CA LEU A 29 -10.35 32.01 40.26
C LEU A 29 -10.72 32.63 41.62
N LEU A 30 -10.66 31.85 42.70
CA LEU A 30 -10.93 32.30 44.06
C LEU A 30 -9.88 33.29 44.52
N GLU A 31 -8.59 33.04 44.24
CA GLU A 31 -7.50 33.95 44.54
C GLU A 31 -7.64 35.27 43.73
N TYR A 32 -7.95 35.16 42.44
CA TYR A 32 -8.24 36.29 41.58
C TYR A 32 -9.43 37.12 42.10
N ALA A 33 -10.54 36.48 42.48
CA ALA A 33 -11.73 37.13 42.99
C ALA A 33 -11.46 37.84 44.31
N ARG A 34 -10.69 37.24 45.23
CA ARG A 34 -10.29 37.85 46.49
C ARG A 34 -9.38 39.07 46.29
N THR A 35 -8.50 39.00 45.27
CA THR A 35 -7.54 40.11 44.99
C THR A 35 -8.23 41.30 44.33
N TYR A 36 -9.12 41.08 43.38
CA TYR A 36 -9.67 42.17 42.57
C TYR A 36 -11.10 42.58 42.92
N PHE A 37 -11.88 41.71 43.60
CA PHE A 37 -13.31 41.91 43.92
C PHE A 37 -13.61 41.79 45.41
N ALA A 38 -12.65 41.90 46.28
CA ALA A 38 -12.78 41.76 47.74
C ALA A 38 -13.89 42.63 48.37
N ASP A 39 -14.12 43.80 47.81
CA ASP A 39 -15.13 44.77 48.32
C ASP A 39 -16.56 44.46 47.82
N ARG A 40 -16.72 43.62 46.77
CA ARG A 40 -17.98 43.39 46.12
C ARG A 40 -18.59 42.02 46.43
N ILE A 41 -17.78 40.99 46.51
CA ILE A 41 -18.18 39.60 46.77
C ILE A 41 -17.40 39.12 47.97
N ARG A 42 -18.10 38.81 49.06
CA ARG A 42 -17.48 38.37 50.33
C ARG A 42 -17.69 36.89 50.64
N ASP A 43 -18.75 36.31 50.08
CA ASP A 43 -19.12 34.93 50.28
C ASP A 43 -18.80 34.08 49.05
N PHE A 44 -17.81 33.19 49.20
CA PHE A 44 -17.41 32.19 48.20
C PHE A 44 -17.55 30.75 48.73
N SER A 45 -18.43 30.57 49.75
CA SER A 45 -18.77 29.23 50.22
C SER A 45 -19.48 28.43 49.09
N GLU A 46 -19.36 27.12 49.13
CA GLU A 46 -19.94 26.22 48.12
C GLU A 46 -21.44 26.45 47.88
N PRO A 47 -22.27 26.65 48.93
CA PRO A 47 -23.69 26.91 48.72
C PRO A 47 -24.04 28.33 48.29
N SER A 48 -23.06 29.25 48.19
CA SER A 48 -23.33 30.64 47.77
C SER A 48 -23.40 30.78 46.25
N VAL A 49 -24.13 31.78 45.77
CA VAL A 49 -24.21 32.13 44.35
C VAL A 49 -22.80 32.45 43.78
N GLY A 50 -21.96 33.10 44.57
CA GLY A 50 -20.56 33.39 44.20
C GLY A 50 -19.72 32.10 44.03
N GLY A 51 -19.88 31.15 44.96
CA GLY A 51 -19.25 29.81 44.87
C GLY A 51 -19.70 29.04 43.64
N MET A 52 -21.03 29.01 43.39
CA MET A 52 -21.60 28.32 42.22
C MET A 52 -21.08 28.91 40.88
N LEU A 53 -20.98 30.23 40.77
CA LEU A 53 -20.44 30.86 39.55
C LEU A 53 -18.95 30.57 39.34
N LEU A 54 -18.17 30.51 40.41
CA LEU A 54 -16.77 30.12 40.36
C LEU A 54 -16.61 28.64 39.96
N ASP A 55 -17.45 27.74 40.48
CA ASP A 55 -17.46 26.34 40.10
C ASP A 55 -17.81 26.16 38.62
N PHE A 56 -18.83 26.86 38.15
CA PHE A 56 -19.20 26.84 36.73
C PHE A 56 -18.09 27.40 35.83
N ALA A 57 -17.47 28.51 36.21
CA ALA A 57 -16.35 29.09 35.45
C ALA A 57 -15.12 28.13 35.46
N ALA A 58 -14.84 27.48 36.58
CA ALA A 58 -13.77 26.50 36.70
C ALA A 58 -14.03 25.27 35.83
N PHE A 59 -15.27 24.76 35.81
CA PHE A 59 -15.69 23.64 34.95
C PHE A 59 -15.54 23.99 33.46
N VAL A 60 -15.96 25.21 33.05
CA VAL A 60 -15.78 25.67 31.68
C VAL A 60 -14.28 25.78 31.33
N GLY A 61 -13.47 26.31 32.27
CA GLY A 61 -12.01 26.39 32.10
C GLY A 61 -11.36 25.02 31.92
N ASP A 62 -11.74 24.05 32.74
CA ASP A 62 -11.27 22.67 32.66
C ASP A 62 -11.67 22.01 31.33
N SER A 63 -12.92 22.15 30.94
CA SER A 63 -13.42 21.65 29.65
C SER A 63 -12.64 22.25 28.48
N GLN A 64 -12.40 23.55 28.49
CA GLN A 64 -11.60 24.22 27.45
C GLN A 64 -10.14 23.75 27.47
N SER A 65 -9.54 23.59 28.63
CA SER A 65 -8.18 23.07 28.78
C SER A 65 -8.08 21.66 28.21
N PHE A 66 -9.05 20.79 28.49
CA PHE A 66 -9.12 19.45 27.94
C PHE A 66 -9.19 19.46 26.40
N TYR A 67 -10.04 20.31 25.83
CA TYR A 67 -10.11 20.43 24.37
C TYR A 67 -8.83 20.96 23.74
N LEU A 68 -8.17 21.93 24.38
CA LEU A 68 -6.88 22.44 23.92
C LEU A 68 -5.79 21.38 23.97
N ASP A 69 -5.68 20.64 25.08
CA ASP A 69 -4.73 19.56 25.23
C ASP A 69 -5.00 18.44 24.22
N HIS A 70 -6.27 18.09 24.03
CA HIS A 70 -6.66 17.10 23.02
C HIS A 70 -6.23 17.55 21.62
N GLN A 71 -6.56 18.80 21.23
CA GLN A 71 -6.14 19.34 19.93
C GLN A 71 -4.62 19.40 19.78
N PHE A 72 -3.90 19.73 20.84
CA PHE A 72 -2.44 19.76 20.81
C PHE A 72 -1.84 18.36 20.65
N ASN A 73 -2.39 17.37 21.33
CA ASN A 73 -1.99 15.97 21.19
C ASN A 73 -2.27 15.42 19.79
N GLU A 74 -3.36 15.88 19.13
CA GLU A 74 -3.70 15.48 17.77
C GLU A 74 -2.72 15.99 16.71
N LEU A 75 -1.83 16.93 17.02
CA LEU A 75 -0.78 17.41 16.09
C LEU A 75 0.45 16.50 16.04
N ASN A 76 0.58 15.57 16.96
CA ASN A 76 1.73 14.66 17.02
C ASN A 76 1.31 13.23 16.70
N VAL A 77 2.03 12.58 15.79
CA VAL A 77 1.74 11.20 15.34
C VAL A 77 1.78 10.18 16.50
N GLU A 78 2.57 10.43 17.54
CA GLU A 78 2.69 9.54 18.70
C GLU A 78 1.49 9.62 19.64
N THR A 79 0.93 10.81 19.82
CA THR A 79 -0.12 11.09 20.80
C THR A 79 -1.52 11.23 20.21
N ALA A 80 -1.63 11.47 18.88
CA ALA A 80 -2.92 11.60 18.20
C ALA A 80 -3.78 10.34 18.39
N VAL A 81 -5.05 10.51 18.72
CA VAL A 81 -6.02 9.43 18.96
C VAL A 81 -6.97 9.25 17.80
N GLU A 82 -7.37 10.37 17.16
CA GLU A 82 -8.32 10.35 16.05
C GLU A 82 -7.72 9.73 14.79
N THR A 83 -8.37 8.68 14.26
CA THR A 83 -7.89 7.94 13.08
C THR A 83 -7.60 8.85 11.90
N ILE A 84 -8.47 9.85 11.63
CA ILE A 84 -8.31 10.77 10.50
C ILE A 84 -7.06 11.62 10.63
N ASN A 85 -6.77 12.09 11.85
CA ASN A 85 -5.59 12.91 12.13
C ASN A 85 -4.31 12.08 12.01
N VAL A 86 -4.30 10.86 12.57
CA VAL A 86 -3.19 9.91 12.40
C VAL A 86 -2.94 9.63 10.92
N GLU A 87 -3.99 9.34 10.13
CA GLU A 87 -3.86 9.12 8.68
C GLU A 87 -3.26 10.35 7.97
N SER A 88 -3.68 11.55 8.34
CA SER A 88 -3.16 12.79 7.76
C SER A 88 -1.69 12.99 8.09
N LEU A 89 -1.30 12.76 9.34
CA LEU A 89 0.10 12.86 9.79
C LEU A 89 1.00 11.80 9.13
N VAL A 90 0.50 10.56 8.98
CA VAL A 90 1.20 9.47 8.29
C VAL A 90 1.43 9.82 6.81
N ARG A 91 0.41 10.37 6.12
CA ARG A 91 0.57 10.86 4.75
C ARG A 91 1.54 12.03 4.65
N SER A 92 1.51 12.94 5.61
CA SER A 92 2.47 14.07 5.67
C SER A 92 3.92 13.60 5.86
N ALA A 93 4.11 12.44 6.49
CA ALA A 93 5.42 11.77 6.59
C ALA A 93 5.84 11.04 5.29
N GLY A 94 5.01 11.04 4.24
CA GLY A 94 5.28 10.40 2.95
C GLY A 94 4.89 8.93 2.88
N VAL A 95 4.24 8.36 3.91
CA VAL A 95 3.80 6.97 3.90
C VAL A 95 2.44 6.82 3.22
N LYS A 96 2.36 5.98 2.20
CA LYS A 96 1.09 5.60 1.59
C LYS A 96 0.34 4.65 2.52
N ILE A 97 -0.90 5.01 2.90
CA ILE A 97 -1.79 4.13 3.63
C ILE A 97 -2.42 3.15 2.64
N ARG A 98 -2.13 1.87 2.85
CA ARG A 98 -2.58 0.78 1.99
C ARG A 98 -3.60 -0.09 2.71
N GLY A 99 -4.50 -0.71 1.95
CA GLY A 99 -5.47 -1.66 2.43
C GLY A 99 -4.88 -3.01 2.81
N SER A 100 -5.70 -4.05 2.71
CA SER A 100 -5.27 -5.42 2.81
C SER A 100 -4.22 -5.72 1.74
N ALA A 101 -3.26 -6.58 2.04
CA ALA A 101 -2.36 -7.12 1.04
C ALA A 101 -2.94 -8.41 0.45
N PRO A 102 -2.81 -8.65 -0.86
CA PRO A 102 -3.18 -9.91 -1.47
C PRO A 102 -2.16 -11.00 -1.12
N SER A 103 -2.60 -12.23 -1.18
CA SER A 103 -1.71 -13.40 -1.12
C SER A 103 -1.09 -13.67 -2.48
N VAL A 104 0.15 -14.14 -2.48
CA VAL A 104 0.90 -14.48 -3.70
C VAL A 104 1.27 -15.96 -3.65
N VAL A 105 1.19 -16.63 -4.79
CA VAL A 105 1.50 -18.06 -4.90
C VAL A 105 2.04 -18.39 -6.28
N GLU A 106 2.92 -19.37 -6.35
CA GLU A 106 3.33 -20.00 -7.59
C GLU A 106 2.41 -21.20 -7.87
N VAL A 107 1.77 -21.21 -9.03
CA VAL A 107 0.82 -22.25 -9.45
C VAL A 107 1.42 -23.03 -10.60
N ASP A 108 1.48 -24.35 -10.46
CA ASP A 108 1.85 -25.26 -11.55
C ASP A 108 0.64 -25.48 -12.45
N VAL A 109 0.79 -25.19 -13.73
CA VAL A 109 -0.22 -25.42 -14.76
C VAL A 109 0.26 -26.57 -15.63
N TYR A 110 -0.62 -27.56 -15.82
CA TYR A 110 -0.37 -28.74 -16.62
C TYR A 110 -1.26 -28.72 -17.85
N VAL A 111 -0.71 -29.12 -19.00
CA VAL A 111 -1.43 -29.23 -20.26
C VAL A 111 -0.96 -30.46 -21.02
N GLU A 112 -1.89 -31.22 -21.61
CA GLU A 112 -1.58 -32.37 -22.46
C GLU A 112 -1.58 -31.95 -23.94
N VAL A 113 -0.47 -32.19 -24.63
CA VAL A 113 -0.24 -31.82 -26.02
C VAL A 113 0.17 -33.05 -26.84
N ASN A 114 -0.27 -33.15 -28.09
CA ASN A 114 0.10 -34.22 -28.98
C ASN A 114 1.61 -34.31 -29.22
N ALA A 115 2.09 -35.53 -29.39
CA ALA A 115 3.47 -35.78 -29.76
C ALA A 115 3.75 -35.46 -31.25
N ALA A 116 4.97 -35.11 -31.55
CA ALA A 116 5.51 -35.01 -32.90
C ALA A 116 6.86 -35.73 -32.97
N LEU A 117 7.15 -36.36 -34.08
CA LEU A 117 8.47 -36.92 -34.33
C LEU A 117 9.34 -35.82 -34.96
N VAL A 118 10.40 -35.42 -34.28
CA VAL A 118 11.37 -34.40 -34.71
C VAL A 118 12.76 -35.00 -34.59
N ASP A 119 13.50 -35.03 -35.67
CA ASP A 119 14.88 -35.57 -35.75
C ASP A 119 15.01 -37.03 -35.22
N GLY A 120 13.94 -37.82 -35.34
CA GLY A 120 13.93 -39.20 -34.88
C GLY A 120 13.54 -39.41 -33.41
N GLU A 121 13.28 -38.35 -32.68
CA GLU A 121 12.83 -38.36 -31.28
C GLU A 121 11.39 -37.84 -31.15
N TYR A 122 10.62 -38.46 -30.26
CA TYR A 122 9.28 -37.98 -29.94
C TYR A 122 9.37 -36.81 -28.98
N GLN A 123 8.81 -35.66 -29.40
CA GLN A 123 8.77 -34.42 -28.62
C GLN A 123 7.35 -33.82 -28.61
N PRO A 124 7.03 -32.93 -27.64
CA PRO A 124 5.78 -32.17 -27.68
C PRO A 124 5.68 -31.38 -29.00
N ARG A 125 4.53 -31.41 -29.64
CA ARG A 125 4.31 -30.68 -30.89
C ARG A 125 4.24 -29.17 -30.62
N MET A 126 5.33 -28.46 -30.90
CA MET A 126 5.48 -27.02 -30.59
C MET A 126 4.34 -26.16 -31.12
N SER A 127 3.86 -26.44 -32.36
CA SER A 127 2.76 -25.69 -32.97
C SER A 127 1.41 -25.83 -32.25
N TYR A 128 1.26 -26.83 -31.37
CA TYR A 128 0.05 -27.09 -30.61
C TYR A 128 0.17 -26.61 -29.15
N CYS A 129 1.36 -26.17 -28.73
CA CYS A 129 1.56 -25.65 -27.39
C CYS A 129 0.80 -24.32 -27.22
N PRO A 130 -0.04 -24.21 -26.17
CA PRO A 130 -0.80 -23.02 -25.93
C PRO A 130 0.03 -21.93 -25.24
N ASN A 131 -0.45 -20.70 -25.33
CA ASN A 131 -0.04 -19.59 -24.49
C ASN A 131 -1.22 -19.19 -23.58
N ILE A 132 -1.08 -19.42 -22.27
CA ILE A 132 -2.06 -18.98 -21.29
C ILE A 132 -1.72 -17.54 -20.93
N LYS A 133 -2.67 -16.64 -21.10
CA LYS A 133 -2.48 -15.22 -20.92
C LYS A 133 -2.62 -14.78 -19.48
N GLU A 134 -1.94 -13.70 -19.15
CA GLU A 134 -2.19 -12.95 -17.93
C GLU A 134 -3.68 -12.64 -17.74
N GLY A 135 -4.16 -12.53 -16.51
CA GLY A 135 -5.57 -12.32 -16.20
C GLY A 135 -6.39 -13.62 -16.14
N THR A 136 -5.82 -14.79 -16.48
CA THR A 136 -6.47 -16.10 -16.23
C THR A 136 -6.72 -16.26 -14.73
N LEU A 137 -7.95 -16.68 -14.36
CA LEU A 137 -8.37 -16.82 -12.96
C LEU A 137 -8.41 -18.29 -12.55
N PHE A 138 -7.68 -18.58 -11.50
CA PHE A 138 -7.71 -19.85 -10.78
C PHE A 138 -8.46 -19.68 -9.47
N THR A 139 -9.21 -20.69 -9.05
CA THR A 139 -9.99 -20.62 -7.81
C THR A 139 -9.60 -21.74 -6.86
N SER A 140 -9.44 -21.39 -5.59
CA SER A 140 -9.20 -22.37 -4.54
C SER A 140 -10.51 -23.05 -4.10
N ASN A 141 -10.40 -24.17 -3.41
CA ASN A 141 -11.56 -24.85 -2.81
C ASN A 141 -12.26 -24.01 -1.72
N THR A 142 -11.63 -22.96 -1.23
CA THR A 142 -12.20 -22.00 -0.28
C THR A 142 -12.90 -20.82 -0.96
N GLY A 143 -12.95 -20.77 -2.30
CA GLY A 143 -13.58 -19.70 -3.07
C GLY A 143 -12.71 -18.46 -3.27
N VAL A 144 -11.44 -18.49 -2.90
CA VAL A 144 -10.50 -17.39 -3.15
C VAL A 144 -9.99 -17.47 -4.59
N ASN A 145 -10.10 -16.38 -5.33
CA ASN A 145 -9.62 -16.25 -6.70
C ASN A 145 -8.17 -15.79 -6.73
N PHE A 146 -7.40 -16.37 -7.66
CA PHE A 146 -6.01 -16.04 -7.94
C PHE A 146 -5.87 -15.71 -9.43
N GLU A 147 -5.29 -14.57 -9.74
CA GLU A 147 -5.04 -14.11 -11.10
C GLU A 147 -3.61 -14.38 -11.49
N LEU A 148 -3.42 -14.94 -12.68
CA LEU A 148 -2.11 -15.11 -13.30
C LEU A 148 -1.56 -13.74 -13.73
N THR A 149 -0.34 -13.40 -13.30
CA THR A 149 0.27 -12.10 -13.53
C THR A 149 1.22 -12.04 -14.72
N GLU A 150 1.45 -13.17 -15.38
CA GLU A 150 2.37 -13.30 -16.51
C GLU A 150 1.87 -14.31 -17.55
N ASP A 151 2.28 -14.13 -18.80
CA ASP A 151 1.95 -15.07 -19.88
C ASP A 151 2.72 -16.38 -19.71
N LEU A 152 2.03 -17.52 -19.72
CA LEU A 152 2.62 -18.86 -19.71
C LEU A 152 2.64 -19.47 -21.12
N ASN A 153 3.71 -19.26 -21.85
CA ASN A 153 3.89 -19.83 -23.17
C ASN A 153 4.54 -21.22 -23.08
N PHE A 154 3.78 -22.28 -23.27
CA PHE A 154 4.26 -23.67 -23.24
C PHE A 154 5.14 -24.05 -24.43
N GLY A 155 5.07 -23.32 -25.53
CA GLY A 155 5.92 -23.49 -26.72
C GLY A 155 7.25 -22.74 -26.64
N LEU A 156 7.54 -22.04 -25.55
CA LEU A 156 8.79 -21.29 -25.39
C LEU A 156 9.97 -22.25 -25.34
N GLN A 157 10.98 -22.00 -26.18
CA GLN A 157 12.23 -22.73 -26.19
C GLN A 157 13.39 -21.82 -25.83
N SER A 158 14.34 -22.36 -25.08
CA SER A 158 15.63 -21.74 -24.80
C SER A 158 16.74 -22.67 -25.25
N ARG A 159 17.62 -22.20 -26.12
CA ARG A 159 18.73 -23.01 -26.72
C ARG A 159 18.25 -24.32 -27.33
N GLY A 160 17.08 -24.32 -28.01
CA GLY A 160 16.50 -25.51 -28.66
C GLY A 160 15.83 -26.51 -27.73
N LYS A 161 15.69 -26.21 -26.44
CA LYS A 161 14.96 -27.04 -25.46
C LYS A 161 13.74 -26.32 -24.96
N PHE A 162 12.66 -27.07 -24.71
CA PHE A 162 11.46 -26.50 -24.08
C PHE A 162 11.82 -25.96 -22.68
N VAL A 163 11.31 -24.79 -22.36
CA VAL A 163 11.38 -24.22 -21.01
C VAL A 163 10.38 -24.92 -20.09
N ALA A 164 9.24 -25.37 -20.65
CA ALA A 164 8.29 -26.20 -19.92
C ALA A 164 8.90 -27.60 -19.64
N GLU A 165 8.75 -28.07 -18.40
CA GLU A 165 9.02 -29.47 -18.08
C GLU A 165 7.99 -30.35 -18.77
N TYR A 166 8.39 -31.48 -19.34
CA TYR A 166 7.44 -32.38 -19.98
C TYR A 166 7.74 -33.86 -19.66
N VAL A 167 6.68 -34.61 -19.55
CA VAL A 167 6.70 -36.07 -19.36
C VAL A 167 5.77 -36.75 -20.38
N VAL A 168 6.03 -38.02 -20.68
CA VAL A 168 5.15 -38.80 -21.55
C VAL A 168 3.78 -38.95 -20.89
N GLY A 169 2.72 -38.56 -21.59
CA GLY A 169 1.33 -38.67 -21.13
C GLY A 169 0.74 -40.03 -21.51
N GLN A 170 0.48 -40.24 -22.79
CA GLN A 170 -0.10 -41.46 -23.31
C GLN A 170 0.84 -42.09 -24.35
N THR A 171 0.77 -43.41 -24.46
CA THR A 171 1.51 -44.20 -25.45
C THR A 171 0.57 -45.03 -26.32
N ASP A 172 0.99 -45.34 -27.53
CA ASP A 172 0.29 -46.29 -28.40
C ASP A 172 0.58 -47.77 -28.01
N SER A 173 0.00 -48.71 -28.73
CA SER A 173 0.23 -50.16 -28.54
C SER A 173 1.68 -50.58 -28.75
N ASN A 174 2.49 -49.74 -29.40
CA ASN A 174 3.92 -49.99 -29.68
C ASN A 174 4.82 -49.25 -28.68
N SER A 175 4.28 -48.70 -27.59
CA SER A 175 4.98 -47.89 -26.58
C SER A 175 5.53 -46.56 -27.10
N ASN A 176 5.10 -46.08 -28.27
CA ASN A 176 5.49 -44.76 -28.75
C ASN A 176 4.63 -43.69 -28.09
N PRO A 177 5.22 -42.56 -27.65
CA PRO A 177 4.47 -41.45 -27.08
C PRO A 177 3.47 -40.85 -28.07
N THR A 178 2.18 -40.79 -27.70
CA THR A 178 1.11 -40.13 -28.46
C THR A 178 0.86 -38.71 -27.93
N THR A 179 1.03 -38.53 -26.64
CA THR A 179 0.89 -37.20 -25.98
C THR A 179 1.97 -36.98 -24.94
N PHE A 180 2.23 -35.70 -24.65
CA PHE A 180 3.08 -35.25 -23.58
C PHE A 180 2.31 -34.34 -22.63
N ILE A 181 2.53 -34.46 -21.35
CA ILE A 181 2.06 -33.55 -20.34
C ILE A 181 3.16 -32.53 -20.09
N LEU A 182 2.89 -31.28 -20.39
CA LEU A 182 3.78 -30.16 -20.14
C LEU A 182 3.39 -29.46 -18.84
N LYS A 183 4.38 -29.09 -18.05
CA LYS A 183 4.23 -28.36 -16.80
C LYS A 183 4.93 -27.03 -16.91
N ARG A 184 4.27 -25.97 -16.47
CA ARG A 184 4.89 -24.66 -16.30
C ARG A 184 4.34 -23.98 -15.05
N ALA A 185 5.25 -23.37 -14.28
CA ALA A 185 4.89 -22.58 -13.10
C ALA A 185 4.62 -21.15 -13.50
N GLY A 186 3.65 -20.51 -12.84
CA GLY A 186 3.33 -19.10 -13.01
C GLY A 186 2.97 -18.44 -11.69
N THR A 187 3.30 -17.17 -11.56
CA THR A 187 2.99 -16.38 -10.38
C THR A 187 1.55 -15.88 -10.42
N CYS A 188 0.82 -16.13 -9.33
CA CYS A 188 -0.57 -15.72 -9.19
C CYS A 188 -0.75 -14.85 -7.94
N VAL A 189 -1.64 -13.87 -8.04
CA VAL A 189 -1.98 -12.92 -6.98
C VAL A 189 -3.47 -13.02 -6.67
N SER A 190 -3.81 -13.10 -5.38
CA SER A 190 -5.21 -13.24 -4.95
C SER A 190 -5.99 -11.94 -5.09
N GLY A 191 -7.28 -12.05 -5.35
CA GLY A 191 -8.23 -10.95 -5.43
C GLY A 191 -9.18 -11.07 -6.62
N ASN A 192 -10.13 -10.12 -6.66
CA ASN A 192 -11.07 -10.02 -7.77
C ASN A 192 -10.75 -8.77 -8.59
N LEU A 193 -10.78 -8.93 -9.90
CA LEU A 193 -10.65 -7.82 -10.83
C LEU A 193 -12.00 -7.14 -11.03
N PHE A 194 -11.97 -5.82 -10.98
CA PHE A 194 -13.09 -4.97 -11.29
C PHE A 194 -12.72 -4.00 -12.41
N ASN A 195 -13.68 -3.75 -13.28
CA ASN A 195 -13.58 -2.74 -14.33
C ASN A 195 -14.80 -1.83 -14.20
N LYS A 196 -14.60 -0.58 -13.79
CA LYS A 196 -15.68 0.39 -13.56
C LYS A 196 -15.49 1.64 -14.36
N ASN A 197 -16.61 2.14 -14.89
CA ASN A 197 -16.69 3.36 -15.66
C ASN A 197 -17.30 4.48 -14.80
N PHE A 198 -16.63 5.63 -14.81
CA PHE A 198 -17.07 6.83 -14.11
C PHE A 198 -17.28 7.95 -15.13
N SER A 199 -18.53 8.37 -15.31
CA SER A 199 -18.86 9.47 -16.21
C SER A 199 -18.49 10.81 -15.57
N ILE A 200 -17.69 11.59 -16.27
CA ILE A 200 -17.20 12.90 -15.84
C ILE A 200 -17.92 13.97 -16.67
N GLY A 201 -18.63 14.86 -15.99
CA GLY A 201 -19.33 15.98 -16.63
C GLY A 201 -18.37 17.01 -17.26
N SER A 202 -18.91 17.87 -18.10
CA SER A 202 -18.17 18.90 -18.84
C SER A 202 -17.63 20.04 -17.95
N ASN A 203 -18.06 20.14 -16.68
CA ASN A 203 -17.55 21.16 -15.78
C ASN A 203 -16.12 20.83 -15.36
N PHE A 204 -15.21 21.77 -15.58
CA PHE A 204 -13.84 21.68 -15.08
C PHE A 204 -13.83 21.78 -13.55
N ILE A 205 -13.20 20.81 -12.89
CA ILE A 205 -12.98 20.80 -11.44
C ILE A 205 -11.50 20.45 -11.22
N PRO A 206 -10.67 21.38 -10.73
CA PRO A 206 -9.30 21.10 -10.39
C PRO A 206 -9.24 20.07 -9.24
N PHE A 207 -8.23 19.19 -9.28
CA PHE A 207 -8.05 18.11 -8.31
C PHE A 207 -9.29 17.22 -8.16
N ARG A 208 -9.95 16.94 -9.28
CA ARG A 208 -11.12 16.05 -9.29
C ARG A 208 -10.83 14.74 -8.59
N THR A 209 -11.78 14.26 -7.82
CA THR A 209 -11.67 12.99 -7.09
C THR A 209 -12.73 12.00 -7.52
N ILE A 210 -12.34 10.74 -7.68
CA ILE A 210 -13.24 9.61 -7.90
C ILE A 210 -13.12 8.68 -6.68
N ARG A 211 -14.24 8.20 -6.18
CA ARG A 211 -14.29 7.23 -5.08
C ARG A 211 -14.62 5.85 -5.63
N ILE A 212 -13.79 4.88 -5.31
CA ILE A 212 -14.04 3.47 -5.60
C ILE A 212 -14.86 2.92 -4.44
N THR A 213 -16.02 2.36 -4.74
CA THR A 213 -16.99 1.90 -3.73
C THR A 213 -16.60 0.57 -3.08
N GLU A 214 -15.78 -0.23 -3.76
CA GLU A 214 -15.26 -1.48 -3.23
C GLU A 214 -14.26 -1.20 -2.11
N GLU A 215 -14.42 -1.97 -1.04
CA GLU A 215 -13.49 -1.94 0.08
C GLU A 215 -12.22 -2.76 -0.25
N ASN A 216 -11.13 -2.41 0.43
CA ASN A 216 -9.86 -3.15 0.32
C ASN A 216 -9.33 -3.24 -1.12
N VAL A 217 -9.30 -2.12 -1.84
CA VAL A 217 -8.58 -2.02 -3.10
C VAL A 217 -7.09 -2.21 -2.84
N THR A 218 -6.51 -3.25 -3.40
CA THR A 218 -5.10 -3.61 -3.21
C THR A 218 -4.19 -2.98 -4.25
N GLU A 219 -4.70 -2.81 -5.47
CA GLU A 219 -3.94 -2.28 -6.60
C GLU A 219 -4.87 -1.61 -7.61
N ILE A 220 -4.43 -0.49 -8.18
CA ILE A 220 -5.04 0.12 -9.37
C ILE A 220 -4.19 -0.27 -10.57
N ILE A 221 -4.73 -1.09 -11.46
CA ILE A 221 -4.00 -1.67 -12.58
C ILE A 221 -3.90 -0.68 -13.73
N SER A 222 -5.02 -0.05 -14.09
CA SER A 222 -5.04 0.97 -15.14
C SER A 222 -6.18 1.96 -14.95
N VAL A 223 -5.92 3.18 -15.37
CA VAL A 223 -6.91 4.26 -15.45
C VAL A 223 -6.79 4.87 -16.82
N ALA A 224 -7.86 4.83 -17.61
CA ALA A 224 -7.89 5.40 -18.96
C ALA A 224 -9.18 6.17 -19.18
N ASP A 225 -9.14 7.16 -20.05
CA ASP A 225 -10.33 7.88 -20.47
C ASP A 225 -10.87 7.37 -21.80
N SER A 226 -12.06 7.85 -22.19
CA SER A 226 -12.71 7.49 -23.46
C SER A 226 -12.02 8.09 -24.68
N GLU A 227 -11.05 9.01 -24.51
CA GLU A 227 -10.24 9.62 -25.57
C GLU A 227 -8.96 8.82 -25.83
N GLY A 228 -8.68 7.79 -25.03
CA GLY A 228 -7.51 6.93 -25.15
C GLY A 228 -6.30 7.38 -24.31
N ASN A 229 -6.45 8.44 -23.50
CA ASN A 229 -5.37 8.87 -22.61
C ASN A 229 -5.26 7.91 -21.42
N GLN A 230 -4.03 7.49 -21.13
CA GLN A 230 -3.73 6.66 -19.97
C GLN A 230 -3.22 7.52 -18.83
N TYR A 231 -3.81 7.35 -17.65
CA TYR A 231 -3.41 8.04 -16.43
C TYR A 231 -2.48 7.13 -15.61
N TYR A 232 -1.38 7.70 -15.14
CA TYR A 232 -0.36 6.97 -14.38
C TYR A 232 -0.43 7.29 -12.89
N GLU A 233 -0.32 6.27 -12.05
CA GLU A 233 -0.19 6.48 -10.60
C GLU A 233 1.19 7.01 -10.27
N VAL A 234 1.23 8.11 -9.48
CA VAL A 234 2.46 8.76 -9.03
C VAL A 234 2.44 8.94 -7.51
N ASP A 235 3.61 9.11 -6.90
CA ASP A 235 3.71 9.36 -5.46
C ASP A 235 3.26 10.77 -5.08
N SER A 236 3.54 11.73 -5.95
CA SER A 236 3.10 13.13 -5.83
C SER A 236 2.66 13.66 -7.19
N LEU A 237 1.64 14.51 -7.22
CA LEU A 237 1.21 15.18 -8.45
C LEU A 237 2.28 16.10 -9.06
N THR A 238 3.34 16.43 -8.33
CA THR A 238 4.51 17.15 -8.85
C THR A 238 5.45 16.27 -9.67
N GLN A 239 5.33 14.95 -9.59
CA GLN A 239 6.12 14.02 -10.38
C GLN A 239 5.58 13.96 -11.79
N ASP A 240 6.33 14.45 -12.76
CA ASP A 240 5.96 14.60 -14.16
C ASP A 240 6.37 13.41 -15.05
N VAL A 241 7.20 12.52 -14.54
CA VAL A 241 7.71 11.34 -15.24
C VAL A 241 7.43 10.05 -14.47
N VAL A 242 7.19 8.98 -15.21
CA VAL A 242 7.06 7.62 -14.67
C VAL A 242 8.04 6.68 -15.33
N TYR A 243 8.49 5.67 -14.60
CA TYR A 243 9.36 4.63 -15.09
C TYR A 243 8.50 3.46 -15.58
N LYS A 244 8.60 3.14 -16.87
CA LYS A 244 7.92 2.01 -17.46
C LYS A 244 8.92 0.92 -17.82
N ARG A 245 8.64 -0.31 -17.38
CA ARG A 245 9.39 -1.49 -17.81
C ARG A 245 8.92 -1.90 -19.20
N VAL A 246 9.83 -2.00 -20.14
CA VAL A 246 9.58 -2.42 -21.51
C VAL A 246 10.45 -3.63 -21.81
N ALA A 247 9.86 -4.66 -22.41
CA ALA A 247 10.62 -5.84 -22.81
C ALA A 247 11.78 -5.48 -23.74
N ASN A 248 12.97 -5.94 -23.42
CA ASN A 248 14.13 -5.72 -24.26
C ASN A 248 14.07 -6.63 -25.49
N LEU A 249 13.93 -6.04 -26.66
CA LEU A 249 13.89 -6.75 -27.95
C LEU A 249 15.27 -6.78 -28.65
N SER A 250 16.31 -6.27 -28.00
CA SER A 250 17.68 -6.23 -28.54
C SER A 250 18.39 -7.59 -28.44
N GLU A 251 19.54 -7.71 -29.07
CA GLU A 251 20.35 -8.95 -29.07
C GLU A 251 20.80 -9.39 -27.68
N ASP A 252 20.86 -8.47 -26.71
CA ASP A 252 21.22 -8.70 -25.31
C ASP A 252 20.03 -9.03 -24.40
N SER A 253 18.84 -9.22 -24.96
CA SER A 253 17.60 -9.56 -24.22
C SER A 253 17.74 -10.78 -23.28
N ASN A 254 18.66 -11.68 -23.60
CA ASN A 254 18.98 -12.83 -22.74
C ASN A 254 19.74 -12.46 -21.43
N LEU A 255 20.45 -11.32 -21.45
CA LEU A 255 21.20 -10.80 -20.29
C LEU A 255 20.40 -9.76 -19.53
N VAL A 256 19.69 -8.92 -20.27
CA VAL A 256 18.84 -7.83 -19.75
C VAL A 256 17.44 -7.98 -20.35
N PRO A 257 16.54 -8.72 -19.73
CA PRO A 257 15.22 -9.01 -20.32
C PRO A 257 14.29 -7.80 -20.40
N GLU A 258 14.50 -6.77 -19.56
CA GLU A 258 13.68 -5.57 -19.50
C GLU A 258 14.53 -4.31 -19.46
N ASN A 259 14.08 -3.29 -20.18
CA ASN A 259 14.61 -1.93 -20.12
C ASN A 259 13.66 -1.05 -19.31
N ILE A 260 14.20 -0.03 -18.65
CA ILE A 260 13.41 1.01 -17.98
C ILE A 260 13.40 2.25 -18.88
N GLU A 261 12.23 2.61 -19.35
CA GLU A 261 12.01 3.85 -20.10
C GLU A 261 11.40 4.92 -19.21
N LEU A 262 11.92 6.14 -19.36
CA LEU A 262 11.38 7.33 -18.70
C LEU A 262 10.30 7.91 -19.59
N MET A 263 9.06 7.94 -19.12
CA MET A 263 7.93 8.47 -19.86
C MET A 263 7.37 9.72 -19.18
N PRO A 264 7.12 10.83 -19.92
CA PRO A 264 6.38 11.95 -19.37
C PRO A 264 4.94 11.51 -19.06
N ALA A 265 4.43 11.93 -17.91
CA ALA A 265 3.09 11.59 -17.41
C ALA A 265 2.24 12.86 -17.19
N PRO A 266 1.77 13.53 -18.25
CA PRO A 266 0.87 14.67 -18.12
C PRO A 266 -0.47 14.24 -17.47
N TYR A 267 -0.97 13.07 -17.82
CA TYR A 267 -2.13 12.44 -17.23
C TYR A 267 -1.69 11.56 -16.06
N ARG A 268 -1.92 12.03 -14.82
CA ARG A 268 -1.48 11.35 -13.63
C ARG A 268 -2.46 11.51 -12.47
N PHE A 269 -2.39 10.59 -11.54
CA PHE A 269 -3.23 10.59 -10.35
C PHE A 269 -2.46 10.09 -9.13
N ILE A 270 -2.97 10.41 -7.97
CA ILE A 270 -2.57 9.80 -6.70
C ILE A 270 -3.73 9.03 -6.12
N SER A 271 -3.45 7.87 -5.56
CA SER A 271 -4.43 7.08 -4.83
C SER A 271 -4.29 7.29 -3.32
N SER A 272 -5.40 7.33 -2.62
CA SER A 272 -5.42 7.39 -1.16
C SER A 272 -6.56 6.55 -0.62
N MET A 273 -6.28 5.72 0.38
CA MET A 273 -7.28 4.93 1.07
C MET A 273 -7.56 5.53 2.44
N SER A 274 -8.83 5.59 2.83
CA SER A 274 -9.22 5.87 4.21
C SER A 274 -9.42 4.56 4.95
N ARG A 275 -8.72 4.39 6.04
CA ARG A 275 -8.85 3.21 6.88
C ARG A 275 -10.21 3.13 7.59
N LYS A 276 -10.78 4.29 7.95
CA LYS A 276 -12.08 4.38 8.63
C LYS A 276 -13.22 3.83 7.78
N THR A 277 -13.16 4.06 6.45
CA THR A 277 -14.23 3.70 5.51
C THR A 277 -13.85 2.55 4.58
N GLY A 278 -12.57 2.14 4.52
CA GLY A 278 -12.09 1.17 3.53
C GLY A 278 -12.09 1.66 2.09
N VAL A 279 -12.57 2.88 1.85
CA VAL A 279 -12.78 3.45 0.51
C VAL A 279 -11.49 4.03 -0.04
N THR A 280 -11.17 3.69 -1.28
CA THR A 280 -10.05 4.25 -2.03
C THR A 280 -10.53 5.43 -2.88
N THR A 281 -9.81 6.54 -2.80
CA THR A 281 -10.05 7.75 -3.57
C THR A 281 -8.91 7.98 -4.54
N ILE A 282 -9.23 8.17 -5.81
CA ILE A 282 -8.32 8.60 -6.87
C ILE A 282 -8.44 10.11 -6.99
N LYS A 283 -7.33 10.84 -6.90
CA LYS A 283 -7.26 12.29 -7.08
C LYS A 283 -6.41 12.61 -8.28
N PHE A 284 -6.97 13.31 -9.24
CA PHE A 284 -6.32 13.77 -10.46
C PHE A 284 -5.60 15.11 -10.28
N GLY A 285 -4.93 15.56 -11.32
CA GLY A 285 -4.26 16.85 -11.36
C GLY A 285 -5.21 18.04 -11.38
N SER A 286 -4.65 19.23 -11.49
CA SER A 286 -5.40 20.50 -11.53
C SER A 286 -5.47 21.12 -12.90
N GLY A 287 -4.64 20.67 -13.86
CA GLY A 287 -4.50 21.28 -15.18
C GLY A 287 -5.69 21.04 -16.10
N ARG A 288 -5.88 21.94 -17.04
CA ARG A 288 -6.92 21.89 -18.06
C ARG A 288 -6.31 21.63 -19.44
N ALA A 289 -6.84 20.65 -20.18
CA ALA A 289 -6.31 20.28 -21.51
C ALA A 289 -6.36 21.41 -22.55
N SER A 290 -7.28 22.37 -22.38
CA SER A 290 -7.44 23.51 -23.29
C SER A 290 -6.42 24.64 -23.08
N THR A 291 -5.61 24.60 -22.03
CA THR A 291 -4.57 25.60 -21.72
C THR A 291 -3.18 25.10 -22.09
N LEU A 292 -3.09 24.35 -23.17
CA LEU A 292 -1.95 23.48 -23.51
C LEU A 292 -0.65 24.19 -23.90
N ASP A 293 -0.66 25.48 -24.24
CA ASP A 293 0.49 26.09 -24.96
C ASP A 293 1.37 27.02 -24.13
N ASP A 294 0.96 27.41 -22.93
CA ASP A 294 1.80 28.27 -22.09
C ASP A 294 2.11 27.62 -20.74
N ASP A 295 3.27 27.03 -20.62
CA ASP A 295 3.88 26.72 -19.33
C ASP A 295 4.15 28.05 -18.63
N ILE A 296 3.26 28.43 -17.72
CA ILE A 296 3.33 29.69 -16.95
C ILE A 296 4.49 29.67 -15.92
N VAL A 297 5.21 28.55 -15.80
CA VAL A 297 6.47 28.53 -15.06
C VAL A 297 7.53 29.11 -15.99
N PRO A 298 7.94 30.37 -15.77
CA PRO A 298 8.95 30.99 -16.62
C PRO A 298 10.23 30.16 -16.55
N ASP A 299 10.86 29.93 -17.69
CA ASP A 299 12.14 29.26 -17.76
C ASP A 299 13.12 30.01 -16.84
N PRO A 300 13.72 29.35 -15.83
CA PRO A 300 14.69 29.99 -14.95
C PRO A 300 15.84 30.67 -15.71
N SER A 301 16.16 30.22 -16.92
CA SER A 301 17.17 30.83 -17.78
C SER A 301 16.73 32.18 -18.32
N GLU A 302 15.44 32.40 -18.57
CA GLU A 302 14.90 33.71 -18.98
C GLU A 302 14.83 34.69 -17.83
N LEU A 303 14.63 34.20 -16.58
CA LEU A 303 14.65 35.01 -15.37
C LEU A 303 16.07 35.37 -14.92
N ALA A 304 17.04 34.49 -15.17
CA ALA A 304 18.43 34.63 -14.73
C ALA A 304 19.27 35.53 -15.68
N LEU A 305 18.82 35.78 -16.91
CA LEU A 305 19.50 36.70 -17.83
C LEU A 305 19.30 38.13 -17.32
N PRO A 306 20.34 38.79 -16.76
CA PRO A 306 20.24 40.20 -16.41
C PRO A 306 19.98 40.97 -17.68
N LEU A 307 18.81 41.55 -17.77
CA LEU A 307 18.40 42.38 -18.89
C LEU A 307 19.22 43.68 -18.88
N TYR A 308 20.53 43.56 -19.15
CA TYR A 308 21.43 44.66 -19.21
C TYR A 308 20.99 45.60 -20.37
N GLY A 309 20.59 46.82 -19.98
CA GLY A 309 20.18 47.85 -20.95
C GLY A 309 18.70 47.84 -21.36
N LYS A 310 17.84 46.95 -20.92
CA LYS A 310 16.40 47.02 -21.15
C LYS A 310 15.68 47.76 -20.01
N LYS A 311 14.94 48.82 -20.39
CA LYS A 311 14.17 49.67 -19.45
C LYS A 311 12.80 49.06 -19.03
N THR A 312 12.40 47.93 -19.59
CA THR A 312 11.10 47.28 -19.32
C THR A 312 11.33 45.87 -18.84
N PHE A 313 10.91 45.61 -17.61
CA PHE A 313 10.78 44.27 -17.09
C PHE A 313 9.45 43.71 -17.59
N SER A 314 9.44 42.57 -18.26
CA SER A 314 8.21 41.80 -18.38
C SER A 314 7.73 41.45 -16.98
N ARG A 315 6.52 41.87 -16.64
CA ARG A 315 5.91 41.51 -15.34
C ARG A 315 5.51 40.06 -15.38
N PHE A 316 6.34 39.20 -14.86
CA PHE A 316 5.91 37.86 -14.49
C PHE A 316 5.22 37.96 -13.12
N SER A 317 3.92 37.83 -13.12
CA SER A 317 3.15 37.64 -11.91
C SER A 317 2.91 36.15 -11.77
N ILE A 318 3.53 35.51 -10.80
CA ILE A 318 3.15 34.16 -10.41
C ILE A 318 1.81 34.31 -9.68
N ASP A 319 0.72 34.14 -10.39
CA ASP A 319 -0.61 34.03 -9.79
C ASP A 319 -0.77 32.60 -9.27
N PRO A 320 -0.93 32.38 -7.96
CA PRO A 320 -1.18 31.06 -7.42
C PRO A 320 -2.42 30.38 -8.03
N ASN A 321 -3.40 31.14 -8.47
CA ASN A 321 -4.60 30.62 -9.10
C ASN A 321 -4.32 30.12 -10.54
N SER A 322 -3.41 30.75 -11.26
CA SER A 322 -3.02 30.30 -12.60
C SER A 322 -2.18 29.01 -12.55
N LEU A 323 -1.38 28.80 -11.50
CA LEU A 323 -0.68 27.53 -11.27
C LEU A 323 -1.64 26.35 -11.12
N LEU A 324 -2.86 26.57 -10.65
CA LEU A 324 -3.88 25.53 -10.54
C LEU A 324 -4.45 25.09 -11.90
N GLU A 325 -4.30 25.93 -12.94
CA GLU A 325 -4.81 25.66 -14.28
C GLU A 325 -3.73 25.11 -15.23
N THR A 326 -2.46 25.11 -14.80
CA THR A 326 -1.34 24.60 -15.60
C THR A 326 -1.22 23.07 -15.52
N GLN A 327 -0.45 22.49 -16.46
CA GLN A 327 -0.14 21.06 -16.48
C GLN A 327 0.87 20.63 -15.41
N THR A 328 1.46 21.56 -14.68
CA THR A 328 2.53 21.30 -13.69
C THR A 328 2.15 20.24 -12.64
N LEU A 329 0.88 20.18 -12.26
CA LEU A 329 0.36 19.17 -11.32
C LEU A 329 -0.43 18.04 -12.02
N GLY A 330 -0.31 17.91 -13.33
CA GLY A 330 -1.05 16.95 -14.14
C GLY A 330 -2.47 17.42 -14.50
N MET A 331 -3.11 16.67 -15.37
CA MET A 331 -4.38 17.03 -15.99
C MET A 331 -5.58 16.53 -15.16
N SER A 332 -6.64 17.33 -15.09
CA SER A 332 -7.94 16.92 -14.56
C SER A 332 -8.86 16.43 -15.68
N PRO A 333 -9.53 15.27 -15.56
CA PRO A 333 -10.45 14.78 -16.58
C PRO A 333 -11.71 15.67 -16.67
N VAL A 334 -12.16 15.96 -17.89
CA VAL A 334 -13.32 16.81 -18.19
C VAL A 334 -14.09 16.24 -19.37
N GLY A 335 -15.42 16.09 -19.26
CA GLY A 335 -16.29 15.69 -20.37
C GLY A 335 -16.02 14.29 -20.92
N THR A 336 -15.43 13.41 -20.16
CA THR A 336 -14.98 12.08 -20.58
C THR A 336 -15.50 10.99 -19.63
N THR A 337 -15.38 9.74 -20.03
CA THR A 337 -15.66 8.59 -19.15
C THR A 337 -14.32 7.96 -18.75
N ILE A 338 -14.06 7.94 -17.44
CA ILE A 338 -12.88 7.30 -16.88
C ILE A 338 -13.18 5.83 -16.58
N THR A 339 -12.41 4.95 -17.19
CA THR A 339 -12.43 3.51 -16.94
C THR A 339 -11.30 3.18 -15.97
N VAL A 340 -11.66 2.62 -14.81
CA VAL A 340 -10.69 2.19 -13.79
C VAL A 340 -10.71 0.68 -13.68
N LYS A 341 -9.58 0.05 -13.96
CA LYS A 341 -9.35 -1.38 -13.72
C LYS A 341 -8.54 -1.53 -12.45
N TYR A 342 -9.06 -2.25 -11.47
CA TYR A 342 -8.44 -2.41 -10.17
C TYR A 342 -8.71 -3.79 -9.59
N ARG A 343 -7.84 -4.20 -8.66
CA ARG A 343 -7.98 -5.42 -7.87
C ARG A 343 -8.46 -5.05 -6.48
N ALA A 344 -9.46 -5.78 -5.98
CA ALA A 344 -9.91 -5.68 -4.60
C ALA A 344 -9.97 -7.05 -3.94
N GLY A 345 -9.77 -7.07 -2.63
CA GLY A 345 -9.66 -8.29 -1.82
C GLY A 345 -8.31 -8.34 -1.11
N GLY A 346 -8.02 -9.45 -0.47
CA GLY A 346 -6.79 -9.64 0.31
C GLY A 346 -7.07 -9.91 1.78
N GLY A 347 -6.04 -9.86 2.60
CA GLY A 347 -6.11 -10.20 4.01
C GLY A 347 -5.70 -11.64 4.30
N LEU A 348 -5.65 -11.99 5.57
CA LEU A 348 -5.22 -13.31 6.03
C LEU A 348 -6.06 -14.47 5.46
N THR A 349 -7.33 -14.22 5.16
CA THR A 349 -8.23 -15.23 4.60
C THR A 349 -7.86 -15.65 3.19
N HIS A 350 -7.06 -14.84 2.48
CA HIS A 350 -6.56 -15.17 1.14
C HIS A 350 -5.31 -16.07 1.17
N ASN A 351 -4.70 -16.28 2.33
CA ASN A 351 -3.64 -17.28 2.50
C ASN A 351 -4.28 -18.68 2.46
N VAL A 352 -4.01 -19.44 1.41
CA VAL A 352 -4.59 -20.76 1.21
C VAL A 352 -3.52 -21.85 1.28
N ASP A 353 -3.91 -23.03 1.76
CA ASP A 353 -3.00 -24.15 1.93
C ASP A 353 -2.54 -24.71 0.57
N ALA A 354 -1.43 -25.44 0.57
CA ALA A 354 -0.93 -26.14 -0.60
C ALA A 354 -1.97 -27.14 -1.15
N GLY A 355 -2.03 -27.30 -2.46
CA GLY A 355 -2.93 -28.23 -3.13
C GLY A 355 -4.41 -27.83 -3.10
N THR A 356 -4.74 -26.58 -2.76
CA THR A 356 -6.13 -26.11 -2.70
C THR A 356 -6.60 -25.38 -3.96
N ILE A 357 -5.70 -24.84 -4.78
CA ILE A 357 -6.02 -24.18 -6.05
C ILE A 357 -6.10 -25.26 -7.12
N ARG A 358 -7.33 -25.60 -7.54
CA ARG A 358 -7.58 -26.72 -8.46
C ARG A 358 -8.52 -26.41 -9.61
N SER A 359 -9.20 -25.27 -9.55
CA SER A 359 -10.21 -24.90 -10.54
C SER A 359 -9.74 -23.73 -11.39
N ILE A 360 -10.08 -23.75 -12.68
CA ILE A 360 -9.89 -22.64 -13.61
C ILE A 360 -11.26 -22.01 -13.83
N THR A 361 -11.47 -20.79 -13.36
CA THR A 361 -12.76 -20.10 -13.46
C THR A 361 -12.87 -19.31 -14.75
N THR A 362 -11.81 -18.59 -15.12
CA THR A 362 -11.74 -17.86 -16.38
C THR A 362 -10.42 -18.18 -17.05
N LEU A 363 -10.48 -18.62 -18.30
CA LEU A 363 -9.31 -19.03 -19.07
C LEU A 363 -9.12 -18.12 -20.28
N PHE A 364 -8.01 -17.40 -20.30
CA PHE A 364 -7.53 -16.71 -21.49
C PHE A 364 -6.38 -17.50 -22.11
N ILE A 365 -6.61 -18.07 -23.29
CA ILE A 365 -5.68 -18.96 -23.96
C ILE A 365 -5.61 -18.66 -25.45
N ASP A 366 -4.40 -18.53 -25.95
CA ASP A 366 -4.10 -18.36 -27.35
C ASP A 366 -3.39 -19.60 -27.90
N PHE A 367 -3.71 -19.94 -29.13
CA PHE A 367 -3.05 -20.99 -29.90
C PHE A 367 -2.42 -20.37 -31.17
N SER A 368 -1.39 -21.01 -31.68
CA SER A 368 -0.90 -20.65 -33.02
C SER A 368 -1.98 -20.87 -34.07
N THR A 369 -1.93 -20.13 -35.18
CA THR A 369 -2.97 -20.06 -36.23
C THR A 369 -3.29 -21.40 -36.91
N ASN A 370 -2.45 -22.44 -36.70
CA ASN A 370 -2.54 -23.72 -37.41
C ASN A 370 -3.07 -24.86 -36.55
N VAL A 371 -3.68 -24.59 -35.39
CA VAL A 371 -4.24 -25.64 -34.52
C VAL A 371 -5.69 -25.95 -34.91
N PRO A 372 -6.04 -27.21 -35.28
CA PRO A 372 -7.42 -27.60 -35.54
C PRO A 372 -8.32 -27.33 -34.31
N ALA A 373 -9.54 -26.84 -34.54
CA ALA A 373 -10.45 -26.47 -33.46
C ALA A 373 -10.75 -27.64 -32.50
N ALA A 374 -10.86 -28.87 -33.02
CA ALA A 374 -11.06 -30.08 -32.20
C ALA A 374 -9.86 -30.33 -31.27
N THR A 375 -8.62 -30.19 -31.77
CA THR A 375 -7.40 -30.36 -30.99
C THR A 375 -7.27 -29.25 -29.93
N ALA A 376 -7.56 -27.99 -30.30
CA ALA A 376 -7.58 -26.89 -29.35
C ALA A 376 -8.58 -27.10 -28.21
N SER A 377 -9.76 -27.67 -28.53
CA SER A 377 -10.76 -28.02 -27.51
C SER A 377 -10.26 -29.12 -26.56
N THR A 378 -9.61 -30.16 -27.10
CA THR A 378 -9.03 -31.27 -26.30
C THR A 378 -7.94 -30.74 -25.38
N ILE A 379 -7.03 -29.87 -25.89
CA ILE A 379 -5.96 -29.26 -25.10
C ILE A 379 -6.53 -28.35 -23.99
N ARG A 380 -7.58 -27.56 -24.28
CA ARG A 380 -8.27 -26.78 -23.25
C ARG A 380 -8.88 -27.65 -22.15
N ALA A 381 -9.48 -28.78 -22.52
CA ALA A 381 -10.08 -29.70 -21.57
C ALA A 381 -9.06 -30.44 -20.69
N SER A 382 -7.82 -30.61 -21.17
CA SER A 382 -6.75 -31.26 -20.42
C SER A 382 -6.07 -30.36 -19.37
N LEU A 383 -6.35 -29.06 -19.39
CA LEU A 383 -5.73 -28.10 -18.45
C LEU A 383 -6.08 -28.43 -17.00
N SER A 384 -5.07 -28.55 -16.21
CA SER A 384 -5.21 -28.72 -14.77
C SER A 384 -4.21 -27.83 -14.03
N VAL A 385 -4.55 -27.46 -12.80
CA VAL A 385 -3.76 -26.54 -11.99
C VAL A 385 -3.58 -27.09 -10.59
N ASN A 386 -2.44 -26.77 -9.99
CA ASN A 386 -2.17 -27.09 -8.59
C ASN A 386 -1.17 -26.09 -8.02
N ASN A 387 -1.34 -25.71 -6.75
CA ASN A 387 -0.34 -24.93 -6.03
C ASN A 387 0.51 -25.88 -5.15
N PRO A 388 1.77 -26.11 -5.48
CA PRO A 388 2.63 -27.00 -4.69
C PRO A 388 2.99 -26.42 -3.31
N ALA A 389 2.98 -25.10 -3.20
CA ALA A 389 3.28 -24.36 -1.98
C ALA A 389 2.05 -23.63 -1.43
N VAL A 390 2.11 -23.24 -0.18
CA VAL A 390 1.10 -22.40 0.49
C VAL A 390 1.08 -21.02 -0.15
N ALA A 391 -0.11 -20.43 -0.34
CA ALA A 391 -0.23 -19.04 -0.72
C ALA A 391 -0.11 -18.15 0.52
N GLU A 392 0.77 -17.16 0.46
CA GLU A 392 1.06 -16.28 1.60
C GLU A 392 1.32 -14.83 1.14
N GLY A 393 1.56 -13.96 2.13
CA GLY A 393 1.72 -12.53 1.89
C GLY A 393 0.41 -11.77 1.98
N GLY A 394 -0.71 -12.47 2.13
CA GLY A 394 -2.00 -11.87 2.44
C GLY A 394 -1.99 -11.37 3.89
N GLU A 395 -2.22 -10.06 4.06
CA GLU A 395 -2.21 -9.40 5.37
C GLU A 395 -3.35 -8.40 5.47
N ASN A 396 -3.90 -8.29 6.68
CA ASN A 396 -4.91 -7.29 6.98
C ASN A 396 -4.32 -5.87 6.94
N PRO A 397 -5.16 -4.82 6.82
CA PRO A 397 -4.68 -3.44 6.90
C PRO A 397 -3.91 -3.19 8.19
N LEU A 398 -2.85 -2.37 8.12
CA LEU A 398 -2.03 -2.03 9.29
C LEU A 398 -2.89 -1.43 10.41
N THR A 399 -2.60 -1.78 11.66
CA THR A 399 -3.22 -1.15 12.83
C THR A 399 -2.74 0.31 12.99
N LEU A 400 -3.48 1.14 13.74
CA LEU A 400 -3.05 2.52 13.99
C LEU A 400 -1.66 2.60 14.62
N ASN A 401 -1.33 1.69 15.52
CA ASN A 401 -0.02 1.64 16.16
C ASN A 401 1.08 1.23 15.17
N GLU A 402 0.80 0.31 14.26
CA GLU A 402 1.74 -0.05 13.20
C GLU A 402 1.93 1.10 12.20
N LEU A 403 0.87 1.84 11.86
CA LEU A 403 0.98 3.05 11.03
C LEU A 403 1.84 4.12 11.69
N ARG A 404 1.69 4.35 13.01
CA ARG A 404 2.55 5.28 13.75
C ARG A 404 4.01 4.88 13.71
N SER A 405 4.32 3.61 14.03
CA SER A 405 5.70 3.13 14.00
C SER A 405 6.31 3.18 12.60
N THR A 406 5.52 2.87 11.57
CA THR A 406 5.96 2.98 10.17
C THR A 406 6.22 4.43 9.76
N ALA A 407 5.37 5.37 10.17
CA ALA A 407 5.56 6.79 9.88
C ALA A 407 6.84 7.35 10.52
N LEU A 408 7.12 6.98 11.76
CA LEU A 408 8.34 7.40 12.46
C LEU A 408 9.59 6.84 11.79
N ALA A 409 9.59 5.55 11.43
CA ALA A 409 10.69 4.92 10.72
C ALA A 409 10.90 5.54 9.33
N PHE A 410 9.82 5.78 8.59
CA PHE A 410 9.87 6.32 7.22
C PHE A 410 10.29 7.79 7.18
N ARG A 411 9.87 8.61 8.17
CA ARG A 411 10.21 10.04 8.23
C ARG A 411 11.72 10.29 8.20
N ASN A 412 12.50 9.39 8.78
CA ASN A 412 13.95 9.50 8.86
C ASN A 412 14.66 8.73 7.74
N SER A 413 13.92 7.93 6.94
CA SER A 413 14.50 7.15 5.86
C SER A 413 14.66 7.98 4.58
N GLN A 414 15.71 7.68 3.81
CA GLN A 414 15.93 8.23 2.49
C GLN A 414 15.31 7.33 1.41
N SER A 415 15.26 7.79 0.15
CA SER A 415 14.82 6.97 -0.99
C SER A 415 15.75 5.80 -1.32
N ARG A 416 16.90 5.69 -0.66
CA ARG A 416 17.88 4.59 -0.77
C ARG A 416 18.09 3.93 0.59
N ILE A 417 18.51 2.67 0.59
CA ILE A 417 18.80 1.92 1.81
C ILE A 417 20.25 2.18 2.22
N VAL A 418 20.46 2.89 3.33
CA VAL A 418 21.76 3.19 3.91
C VAL A 418 21.88 2.59 5.31
N THR A 419 20.82 2.71 6.10
CA THR A 419 20.76 2.21 7.48
C THR A 419 19.88 0.96 7.57
N LYS A 420 19.97 0.26 8.71
CA LYS A 420 19.07 -0.87 9.01
C LYS A 420 17.60 -0.41 9.10
N ASP A 421 17.39 0.78 9.62
CA ASP A 421 16.04 1.34 9.76
C ASP A 421 15.45 1.72 8.40
N ASP A 422 16.27 2.21 7.45
CA ASP A 422 15.83 2.42 6.06
C ASP A 422 15.37 1.11 5.42
N LEU A 423 16.13 0.02 5.62
CA LEU A 423 15.78 -1.28 5.08
C LEU A 423 14.43 -1.76 5.64
N VAL A 424 14.24 -1.67 6.96
CA VAL A 424 12.99 -2.05 7.63
C VAL A 424 11.83 -1.18 7.15
N ALA A 425 12.01 0.15 7.08
CA ALA A 425 10.99 1.08 6.62
C ALA A 425 10.56 0.79 5.17
N ARG A 426 11.51 0.49 4.28
CA ARG A 426 11.23 0.12 2.88
C ARG A 426 10.43 -1.16 2.79
N ILE A 427 10.77 -2.19 3.56
CA ILE A 427 10.03 -3.46 3.53
C ILE A 427 8.59 -3.29 3.99
N TYR A 428 8.35 -2.53 5.05
CA TYR A 428 6.97 -2.27 5.51
C TYR A 428 6.16 -1.35 4.59
N THR A 429 6.83 -0.58 3.73
CA THR A 429 6.17 0.27 2.71
C THR A 429 6.12 -0.38 1.33
N MET A 430 6.55 -1.64 1.20
CA MET A 430 6.50 -2.40 -0.06
C MET A 430 5.10 -2.37 -0.69
N PRO A 431 4.99 -2.16 -2.02
CA PRO A 431 3.72 -2.23 -2.73
C PRO A 431 2.99 -3.55 -2.48
N THR A 432 1.66 -3.46 -2.33
CA THR A 432 0.82 -4.62 -1.96
C THR A 432 0.81 -5.73 -3.01
N ASN A 433 1.04 -5.42 -4.28
CA ASN A 433 1.13 -6.39 -5.37
C ASN A 433 2.29 -7.40 -5.21
N PHE A 434 3.30 -7.08 -4.43
CA PHE A 434 4.40 -8.01 -4.09
C PHE A 434 4.06 -8.94 -2.90
N GLY A 435 2.91 -8.75 -2.26
CA GLY A 435 2.57 -9.34 -0.96
C GLY A 435 3.11 -8.50 0.20
N ARG A 436 2.86 -8.92 1.42
CA ARG A 436 3.36 -8.23 2.62
C ARG A 436 4.07 -9.21 3.55
N VAL A 437 5.20 -8.79 4.08
CA VAL A 437 5.90 -9.48 5.16
C VAL A 437 5.32 -9.03 6.50
N PHE A 438 5.02 -9.96 7.40
CA PHE A 438 4.44 -9.62 8.71
C PHE A 438 5.44 -8.93 9.61
N ARG A 439 6.63 -9.53 9.80
CA ARG A 439 7.70 -8.95 10.62
C ARG A 439 9.05 -9.19 9.98
N VAL A 440 9.95 -8.27 10.25
CA VAL A 440 11.31 -8.28 9.71
C VAL A 440 12.30 -7.98 10.82
N GLY A 441 13.39 -8.74 10.85
CA GLY A 441 14.54 -8.50 11.70
C GLY A 441 15.81 -8.38 10.88
N VAL A 442 16.68 -7.43 11.22
CA VAL A 442 17.93 -7.17 10.50
C VAL A 442 19.11 -7.48 11.41
N SER A 443 20.00 -8.34 10.94
CA SER A 443 21.25 -8.69 11.64
C SER A 443 22.45 -8.59 10.70
N SER A 444 23.66 -8.39 11.24
CA SER A 444 24.89 -8.44 10.48
C SER A 444 25.26 -9.89 10.15
N ASN A 445 25.86 -10.10 8.98
CA ASN A 445 26.40 -11.43 8.65
C ASN A 445 27.78 -11.60 9.31
N PRO A 446 27.96 -12.60 10.19
CA PRO A 446 29.23 -12.79 10.89
C PRO A 446 30.39 -13.22 9.97
N HIS A 447 30.08 -13.76 8.78
CA HIS A 447 31.10 -14.26 7.83
C HIS A 447 31.42 -13.25 6.72
N ASN A 448 30.54 -12.27 6.49
CA ASN A 448 30.74 -11.25 5.47
C ASN A 448 30.22 -9.89 5.99
N PRO A 449 31.11 -8.96 6.37
CA PRO A 449 30.71 -7.66 6.91
C PRO A 449 29.99 -6.77 5.89
N LEU A 450 30.10 -7.05 4.58
CA LEU A 450 29.38 -6.34 3.51
C LEU A 450 27.98 -6.93 3.25
N ALA A 451 27.63 -8.04 3.91
CA ALA A 451 26.33 -8.66 3.78
C ALA A 451 25.47 -8.43 5.03
N THR A 452 24.24 -8.01 4.81
CA THR A 452 23.23 -7.88 5.86
C THR A 452 22.26 -9.05 5.76
N ARG A 453 21.96 -9.69 6.91
CA ARG A 453 20.95 -10.73 6.98
C ARG A 453 19.61 -10.13 7.32
N LEU A 454 18.64 -10.42 6.48
CA LEU A 454 17.25 -10.05 6.63
C LEU A 454 16.44 -11.29 7.01
N HIS A 455 15.91 -11.32 8.21
CA HIS A 455 15.04 -12.39 8.68
C HIS A 455 13.58 -12.00 8.48
N VAL A 456 12.84 -12.77 7.70
CA VAL A 456 11.45 -12.51 7.36
C VAL A 456 10.51 -13.52 8.01
N LEU A 457 9.30 -13.06 8.35
CA LEU A 457 8.28 -13.83 9.00
C LEU A 457 6.91 -13.51 8.39
N SER A 458 6.14 -14.54 8.10
CA SER A 458 4.78 -14.46 7.56
C SER A 458 3.74 -15.00 8.54
N ARG A 459 2.46 -14.82 8.23
CA ARG A 459 1.34 -15.41 8.96
C ARG A 459 0.47 -16.25 8.03
N ASN A 460 -0.02 -17.36 8.57
CA ASN A 460 -1.01 -18.18 7.87
C ASN A 460 -2.44 -17.58 8.02
N LYS A 461 -3.43 -18.24 7.40
CA LYS A 461 -4.85 -17.83 7.48
C LYS A 461 -5.43 -17.75 8.89
N ARG A 462 -4.82 -18.44 9.88
CA ARG A 462 -5.22 -18.41 11.30
C ARG A 462 -4.51 -17.31 12.08
N GLY A 463 -3.58 -16.57 11.46
CA GLY A 463 -2.76 -15.58 12.12
C GLY A 463 -1.54 -16.15 12.87
N GLU A 464 -1.28 -17.46 12.75
CA GLU A 464 -0.12 -18.11 13.34
C GLU A 464 1.13 -17.79 12.54
N LEU A 465 2.27 -17.70 13.22
CA LEU A 465 3.56 -17.41 12.60
C LEU A 465 4.05 -18.60 11.78
N VAL A 466 4.46 -18.33 10.55
CA VAL A 466 5.00 -19.32 9.62
C VAL A 466 6.23 -18.78 8.90
N THR A 467 7.03 -19.69 8.34
CA THR A 467 8.17 -19.33 7.49
C THR A 467 7.68 -18.77 6.16
N SER A 468 8.30 -17.71 5.67
CA SER A 468 7.89 -17.07 4.43
C SER A 468 8.21 -17.93 3.20
N PRO A 469 7.28 -18.09 2.23
CA PRO A 469 7.53 -18.89 1.03
C PRO A 469 8.57 -18.23 0.11
N ASP A 470 9.20 -19.04 -0.71
CA ASP A 470 10.32 -18.60 -1.54
C ASP A 470 9.93 -17.54 -2.58
N HIS A 471 8.71 -17.60 -3.12
CA HIS A 471 8.26 -16.58 -4.07
C HIS A 471 8.06 -15.21 -3.42
N LEU A 472 7.59 -15.13 -2.16
CA LEU A 472 7.50 -13.87 -1.42
C LEU A 472 8.92 -13.30 -1.17
N LYS A 473 9.89 -14.17 -0.86
CA LYS A 473 11.31 -13.77 -0.73
C LYS A 473 11.89 -13.30 -2.07
N LYS A 474 11.52 -13.94 -3.20
CA LYS A 474 11.90 -13.48 -4.55
C LYS A 474 11.33 -12.09 -4.84
N ASN A 475 10.03 -11.86 -4.58
CA ASN A 475 9.39 -10.56 -4.76
C ASN A 475 10.06 -9.48 -3.90
N LEU A 476 10.31 -9.80 -2.64
CA LEU A 476 11.00 -8.90 -1.71
C LEU A 476 12.41 -8.56 -2.21
N ARG A 477 13.14 -9.55 -2.74
CA ARG A 477 14.47 -9.33 -3.33
C ARG A 477 14.41 -8.39 -4.53
N VAL A 478 13.44 -8.57 -5.44
CA VAL A 478 13.26 -7.70 -6.61
C VAL A 478 13.02 -6.26 -6.15
N TYR A 479 12.10 -6.08 -5.19
CA TYR A 479 11.78 -4.76 -4.66
C TYR A 479 12.97 -4.09 -3.95
N ILE A 480 13.68 -4.80 -3.08
CA ILE A 480 14.82 -4.24 -2.33
C ILE A 480 15.98 -3.86 -3.29
N ASN A 481 16.17 -4.61 -4.37
CA ASN A 481 17.23 -4.32 -5.35
C ASN A 481 17.09 -2.95 -6.01
N GLU A 482 15.90 -2.36 -6.06
CA GLU A 482 15.68 -1.00 -6.58
C GLU A 482 16.27 0.08 -5.67
N PHE A 483 16.43 -0.20 -4.38
CA PHE A 483 16.81 0.79 -3.37
C PHE A 483 18.15 0.53 -2.69
N ARG A 484 18.70 -0.68 -2.80
CA ARG A 484 19.98 -1.04 -2.17
C ARG A 484 21.16 -0.34 -2.85
N LEU A 485 22.24 -0.14 -2.12
CA LEU A 485 23.51 0.29 -2.68
C LEU A 485 24.14 -0.85 -3.48
N ILE A 486 24.91 -0.50 -4.52
CA ILE A 486 25.54 -1.47 -5.44
C ILE A 486 26.51 -2.41 -4.68
N SER A 487 27.21 -1.89 -3.66
CA SER A 487 28.18 -2.63 -2.86
C SER A 487 27.57 -3.58 -1.85
N ASP A 488 26.29 -3.42 -1.52
CA ASP A 488 25.68 -4.13 -0.39
C ASP A 488 25.04 -5.43 -0.85
N ALA A 489 25.30 -6.50 -0.11
CA ALA A 489 24.62 -7.78 -0.26
C ALA A 489 23.56 -7.94 0.85
N ILE A 490 22.38 -8.44 0.48
CA ILE A 490 21.30 -8.72 1.43
C ILE A 490 20.90 -10.19 1.29
N ASP A 491 21.12 -10.95 2.36
CA ASP A 491 20.71 -12.34 2.47
C ASP A 491 19.32 -12.41 3.09
N ILE A 492 18.33 -12.89 2.35
CA ILE A 492 16.96 -13.05 2.85
C ILE A 492 16.81 -14.46 3.42
N LEU A 493 16.56 -14.54 4.71
CA LEU A 493 16.47 -15.78 5.48
C LEU A 493 15.14 -15.86 6.24
N ASP A 494 14.71 -17.07 6.58
CA ASP A 494 13.57 -17.27 7.46
C ASP A 494 13.91 -16.90 8.89
N ALA A 495 12.96 -16.29 9.58
CA ALA A 495 13.06 -16.08 11.01
C ALA A 495 12.80 -17.39 11.77
N ARG A 496 13.51 -17.58 12.87
CA ARG A 496 13.30 -18.75 13.75
C ARG A 496 12.06 -18.55 14.61
N ILE A 497 11.09 -19.47 14.50
CA ILE A 497 9.88 -19.48 15.32
C ILE A 497 10.16 -20.34 16.56
N ILE A 498 9.91 -19.76 17.74
CA ILE A 498 10.04 -20.44 19.03
C ILE A 498 8.67 -20.45 19.70
N ASN A 499 8.09 -21.63 19.86
CA ASN A 499 6.81 -21.80 20.55
C ASN A 499 7.08 -21.98 22.06
N LEU A 500 6.47 -21.11 22.87
CA LEU A 500 6.55 -21.16 24.32
C LEU A 500 5.22 -21.65 24.90
N SER A 501 5.29 -22.47 25.91
CA SER A 501 4.13 -22.90 26.68
C SER A 501 4.25 -22.35 28.10
N ILE A 502 3.24 -21.60 28.53
CA ILE A 502 3.18 -21.04 29.89
C ILE A 502 2.11 -21.79 30.68
N ARG A 503 2.52 -22.38 31.81
CA ARG A 503 1.59 -22.97 32.77
C ARG A 503 1.51 -22.07 34.00
N TYR A 504 0.32 -21.69 34.36
CA TYR A 504 0.09 -20.85 35.54
C TYR A 504 -1.05 -21.42 36.40
N ALA A 505 -1.04 -21.12 37.68
CA ALA A 505 -2.11 -21.42 38.61
C ALA A 505 -2.60 -20.11 39.25
N ILE A 506 -3.90 -19.92 39.31
CA ILE A 506 -4.52 -18.74 39.88
C ILE A 506 -5.32 -19.13 41.11
N VAL A 507 -5.12 -18.40 42.19
CA VAL A 507 -5.98 -18.46 43.35
C VAL A 507 -6.91 -17.25 43.31
N THR A 508 -8.20 -17.51 43.24
CA THR A 508 -9.21 -16.44 43.23
C THR A 508 -9.78 -16.25 44.63
N ASP A 509 -10.13 -15.01 44.96
CA ASP A 509 -10.89 -14.72 46.18
C ASP A 509 -12.31 -15.31 46.06
N SER A 510 -12.91 -15.66 47.18
CA SER A 510 -14.24 -16.29 47.27
C SER A 510 -15.37 -15.43 46.67
N THR A 511 -15.14 -14.12 46.54
CA THR A 511 -16.09 -13.14 45.98
C THR A 511 -15.93 -12.94 44.49
N SER A 512 -14.85 -13.45 43.87
CA SER A 512 -14.53 -13.23 42.46
C SER A 512 -14.98 -14.39 41.57
N ASN A 513 -15.47 -14.09 40.37
CA ASN A 513 -15.80 -15.12 39.38
C ASN A 513 -14.52 -15.67 38.74
N ALA A 514 -14.20 -16.93 39.06
CA ALA A 514 -12.98 -17.59 38.61
C ALA A 514 -12.83 -17.59 37.06
N SER A 515 -13.92 -17.75 36.30
CA SER A 515 -13.87 -17.76 34.85
C SER A 515 -13.47 -16.41 34.29
N ILE A 516 -13.98 -15.29 34.84
CA ILE A 516 -13.64 -13.93 34.41
C ILE A 516 -12.17 -13.64 34.74
N VAL A 517 -11.69 -14.06 35.92
CA VAL A 517 -10.28 -13.87 36.30
C VAL A 517 -9.35 -14.63 35.36
N VAL A 518 -9.67 -15.89 35.04
CA VAL A 518 -8.88 -16.69 34.06
C VAL A 518 -8.88 -16.04 32.68
N GLN A 519 -10.03 -15.53 32.21
CA GLN A 519 -10.13 -14.86 30.94
C GLN A 519 -9.30 -13.57 30.90
N ASN A 520 -9.33 -12.77 31.96
CA ASN A 520 -8.54 -11.54 32.07
C ASN A 520 -7.04 -11.83 32.08
N VAL A 521 -6.60 -12.88 32.80
CA VAL A 521 -5.20 -13.31 32.82
C VAL A 521 -4.77 -13.81 31.42
N ASN A 522 -5.59 -14.63 30.76
CA ASN A 522 -5.32 -15.07 29.38
C ASN A 522 -5.21 -13.92 28.40
N SER A 523 -5.99 -12.85 28.56
CA SER A 523 -5.92 -11.66 27.71
C SER A 523 -4.72 -10.77 28.01
N SER A 524 -4.12 -10.91 29.20
CA SER A 524 -2.94 -10.14 29.64
C SER A 524 -1.62 -10.83 29.33
N LEU A 525 -1.64 -12.15 29.16
CA LEU A 525 -0.51 -13.00 28.74
C LEU A 525 -0.32 -12.98 27.22
#